data_eac345530eca3175c3ad471380d3ab40
#
_entry.id   eac345530eca3175c3ad471380d3ab40
#
_cell.length_a   1.000
_cell.length_b   1.000
_cell.length_c   1.000
_cell.angle_alpha   90.00
_cell.angle_beta   90.00
_cell.angle_gamma   90.00
#
_symmetry.space_group_name_H-M   'P 1'
#
loop_
_entity.id
_entity.type
_entity.pdbx_description
1 polymer ?
#
loop_
_entity_poly.entity_id
_entity_poly.type
_entity_poly.pdbx_seq_one_letter_code
_entity_poly.pdbx_strand_id
1 'polypeptide(L)'
;MGIAVNNSTDVAKASASVVLTEDGINVIVDAIKVSRETFQRMLSWVINKETKVIGFVGVLTVGFFWLHKLVLSLLGMSLLVFANDFITMSLATDNVKHTSNPNTWNVKNITLASLALGILLILETLVVMFIGKHYFHITGKEMPTLVLLNLVFASQFRILIVRERQRFWSSLPGRELLLSTFGALVLFVLLGTYGWIIPALSFYRVLLVLGLSALFTLGLDFPKYSLFKKFGL
;
A
#
# COMPACT_ATOMS: atom_id res chain seq x y z
N MET A 1 -20.55 22.29 -14.05
CA MET A 1 -20.09 22.85 -12.78
C MET A 1 -19.80 24.32 -12.99
N GLY A 2 -20.54 25.24 -12.26
CA GLY A 2 -20.33 26.67 -12.33
C GLY A 2 -19.32 27.14 -11.28
N ILE A 3 -18.39 28.02 -11.64
CA ILE A 3 -17.44 28.66 -10.74
C ILE A 3 -17.68 30.15 -10.74
N ALA A 4 -17.95 30.72 -9.57
CA ALA A 4 -18.11 32.17 -9.40
C ALA A 4 -16.83 32.78 -8.84
N VAL A 5 -16.39 33.89 -9.38
CA VAL A 5 -15.24 34.65 -8.88
C VAL A 5 -15.66 35.53 -7.71
N ASN A 6 -14.70 35.97 -6.89
CA ASN A 6 -14.95 36.73 -5.67
C ASN A 6 -15.80 38.00 -5.92
N ASN A 7 -15.55 38.71 -7.00
CA ASN A 7 -16.24 39.93 -7.36
C ASN A 7 -17.50 39.73 -8.22
N SER A 8 -18.01 38.49 -8.33
CA SER A 8 -19.28 38.22 -9.04
C SER A 8 -20.50 38.63 -8.21
N THR A 9 -21.63 38.79 -8.88
CA THR A 9 -22.92 39.16 -8.24
C THR A 9 -23.39 38.03 -7.28
N ASP A 10 -24.18 38.38 -6.27
CA ASP A 10 -24.72 37.41 -5.31
C ASP A 10 -25.56 36.32 -5.98
N VAL A 11 -26.27 36.67 -7.05
CA VAL A 11 -27.03 35.68 -7.85
C VAL A 11 -26.10 34.70 -8.54
N ALA A 12 -24.96 35.14 -9.08
CA ALA A 12 -23.98 34.27 -9.70
C ALA A 12 -23.32 33.37 -8.65
N LYS A 13 -22.99 33.91 -7.45
CA LYS A 13 -22.47 33.11 -6.34
C LYS A 13 -23.47 32.04 -5.84
N ALA A 14 -24.75 32.45 -5.73
CA ALA A 14 -25.80 31.52 -5.28
C ALA A 14 -26.08 30.37 -6.27
N SER A 15 -25.84 30.57 -7.56
CA SER A 15 -26.03 29.57 -8.61
C SER A 15 -24.78 28.76 -8.93
N ALA A 16 -23.61 29.13 -8.41
CA ALA A 16 -22.34 28.44 -8.64
C ALA A 16 -22.14 27.23 -7.70
N SER A 17 -21.49 26.20 -8.22
CA SER A 17 -21.10 25.03 -7.41
C SER A 17 -19.88 25.30 -6.54
N VAL A 18 -19.03 26.26 -6.93
CA VAL A 18 -17.83 26.72 -6.23
C VAL A 18 -17.76 28.24 -6.29
N VAL A 19 -17.43 28.88 -5.18
CA VAL A 19 -17.18 30.31 -5.09
C VAL A 19 -15.70 30.50 -4.70
N LEU A 20 -14.97 31.28 -5.51
CA LEU A 20 -13.59 31.64 -5.20
C LEU A 20 -13.59 32.78 -4.17
N THR A 21 -12.75 32.64 -3.14
CA THR A 21 -12.57 33.67 -2.09
C THR A 21 -11.45 34.65 -2.41
N GLU A 22 -10.56 34.30 -3.33
CA GLU A 22 -9.46 35.12 -3.81
C GLU A 22 -9.67 35.51 -5.27
N ASP A 23 -9.10 36.64 -5.66
CA ASP A 23 -9.18 37.13 -7.02
C ASP A 23 -8.16 36.43 -7.92
N GLY A 24 -8.61 36.12 -9.13
CA GLY A 24 -7.75 35.63 -10.21
C GLY A 24 -7.99 34.20 -10.64
N ILE A 25 -7.65 33.94 -11.89
CA ILE A 25 -7.77 32.61 -12.54
C ILE A 25 -6.76 31.60 -11.97
N ASN A 26 -5.67 32.05 -11.36
CA ASN A 26 -4.63 31.20 -10.78
C ASN A 26 -5.19 30.28 -9.69
N VAL A 27 -6.17 30.72 -8.91
CA VAL A 27 -6.84 29.91 -7.89
C VAL A 27 -7.52 28.68 -8.50
N ILE A 28 -8.09 28.82 -9.72
CA ILE A 28 -8.70 27.70 -10.45
C ILE A 28 -7.61 26.68 -10.87
N VAL A 29 -6.47 27.18 -11.35
CA VAL A 29 -5.33 26.32 -11.75
C VAL A 29 -4.81 25.54 -10.55
N ASP A 30 -4.68 26.18 -9.40
CA ASP A 30 -4.21 25.51 -8.18
C ASP A 30 -5.24 24.52 -7.65
N ALA A 31 -6.53 24.83 -7.70
CA ALA A 31 -7.60 23.89 -7.38
C ALA A 31 -7.56 22.64 -8.29
N ILE A 32 -7.29 22.82 -9.59
CA ILE A 32 -7.12 21.69 -10.53
C ILE A 32 -5.90 20.85 -10.18
N LYS A 33 -4.75 21.45 -9.85
CA LYS A 33 -3.54 20.72 -9.43
C LYS A 33 -3.81 19.89 -8.18
N VAL A 34 -4.36 20.50 -7.13
CA VAL A 34 -4.70 19.83 -5.86
C VAL A 34 -5.69 18.69 -6.10
N SER A 35 -6.70 18.89 -6.94
CA SER A 35 -7.65 17.84 -7.30
C SER A 35 -6.97 16.65 -7.98
N ARG A 36 -6.04 16.90 -8.90
CA ARG A 36 -5.27 15.84 -9.58
C ARG A 36 -4.33 15.10 -8.63
N GLU A 37 -3.68 15.79 -7.70
CA GLU A 37 -2.88 15.18 -6.66
C GLU A 37 -3.72 14.28 -5.74
N THR A 38 -4.89 14.78 -5.31
CA THR A 38 -5.84 14.01 -4.52
C THR A 38 -6.28 12.74 -5.25
N PHE A 39 -6.56 12.84 -6.55
CA PHE A 39 -6.87 11.67 -7.38
C PHE A 39 -5.73 10.64 -7.37
N GLN A 40 -4.48 11.07 -7.50
CA GLN A 40 -3.33 10.16 -7.47
C GLN A 40 -3.16 9.47 -6.12
N ARG A 41 -3.40 10.18 -5.00
CA ARG A 41 -3.40 9.59 -3.66
C ARG A 41 -4.51 8.55 -3.51
N MET A 42 -5.73 8.87 -3.96
CA MET A 42 -6.85 7.93 -3.96
C MET A 42 -6.58 6.69 -4.82
N LEU A 43 -6.02 6.86 -6.01
CA LEU A 43 -5.67 5.74 -6.88
C LEU A 43 -4.61 4.83 -6.24
N SER A 44 -3.60 5.40 -5.60
CA SER A 44 -2.61 4.64 -4.83
C SER A 44 -3.24 3.86 -3.69
N TRP A 45 -4.17 4.48 -2.97
CA TRP A 45 -4.92 3.84 -1.89
C TRP A 45 -5.75 2.64 -2.41
N VAL A 46 -6.50 2.82 -3.51
CA VAL A 46 -7.34 1.76 -4.10
C VAL A 46 -6.48 0.58 -4.54
N ILE A 47 -5.41 0.81 -5.31
CA ILE A 47 -4.52 -0.26 -5.78
C ILE A 47 -3.92 -1.02 -4.58
N ASN A 48 -3.48 -0.32 -3.53
CA ASN A 48 -2.94 -0.98 -2.34
C ASN A 48 -3.99 -1.80 -1.59
N LYS A 49 -5.22 -1.31 -1.46
CA LYS A 49 -6.32 -2.05 -0.79
C LYS A 49 -6.73 -3.29 -1.59
N GLU A 50 -6.94 -3.18 -2.90
CA GLU A 50 -7.27 -4.32 -3.74
C GLU A 50 -6.15 -5.38 -3.74
N THR A 51 -4.88 -4.97 -3.93
CA THR A 51 -3.73 -5.86 -3.89
C THR A 51 -3.63 -6.58 -2.54
N LYS A 52 -3.86 -5.87 -1.43
CA LYS A 52 -3.88 -6.45 -0.08
C LYS A 52 -4.95 -7.54 0.05
N VAL A 53 -6.19 -7.25 -0.37
CA VAL A 53 -7.29 -8.21 -0.24
C VAL A 53 -7.01 -9.47 -1.06
N ILE A 54 -6.59 -9.31 -2.32
CA ILE A 54 -6.27 -10.42 -3.21
C ILE A 54 -5.12 -11.26 -2.64
N GLY A 55 -4.03 -10.60 -2.24
CA GLY A 55 -2.86 -11.25 -1.67
C GLY A 55 -3.18 -11.99 -0.37
N PHE A 56 -3.90 -11.33 0.54
CA PHE A 56 -4.28 -11.91 1.83
C PHE A 56 -5.17 -13.15 1.68
N VAL A 57 -6.26 -13.03 0.89
CA VAL A 57 -7.16 -14.16 0.65
C VAL A 57 -6.43 -15.30 -0.05
N GLY A 58 -5.59 -14.98 -1.06
CA GLY A 58 -4.79 -15.98 -1.76
C GLY A 58 -3.80 -16.71 -0.85
N VAL A 59 -3.07 -15.99 0.01
CA VAL A 59 -2.13 -16.59 0.97
C VAL A 59 -2.86 -17.50 1.96
N LEU A 60 -4.00 -17.07 2.50
CA LEU A 60 -4.80 -17.89 3.41
C LEU A 60 -5.29 -19.17 2.73
N THR A 61 -5.81 -19.05 1.51
CA THR A 61 -6.35 -20.17 0.75
C THR A 61 -5.26 -21.17 0.38
N VAL A 62 -4.23 -20.72 -0.34
CA VAL A 62 -3.15 -21.60 -0.81
C VAL A 62 -2.36 -22.17 0.37
N GLY A 63 -2.07 -21.36 1.37
CA GLY A 63 -1.35 -21.79 2.56
C GLY A 63 -2.13 -22.81 3.39
N PHE A 64 -3.46 -22.69 3.47
CA PHE A 64 -4.32 -23.68 4.12
C PHE A 64 -4.25 -25.03 3.41
N PHE A 65 -4.41 -25.05 2.08
CA PHE A 65 -4.32 -26.30 1.32
C PHE A 65 -2.94 -26.93 1.37
N TRP A 66 -1.87 -26.11 1.46
CA TRP A 66 -0.49 -26.63 1.54
C TRP A 66 -0.13 -27.19 2.91
N LEU A 67 -0.52 -26.50 3.99
CA LEU A 67 -0.15 -26.89 5.36
C LEU A 67 -1.25 -27.67 6.09
N HIS A 68 -2.46 -27.76 5.55
CA HIS A 68 -3.66 -28.28 6.19
C HIS A 68 -3.94 -27.66 7.57
N LYS A 69 -3.52 -26.40 7.75
CA LYS A 69 -3.68 -25.60 8.97
C LYS A 69 -3.86 -24.13 8.61
N LEU A 70 -4.48 -23.36 9.51
CA LEU A 70 -4.53 -21.91 9.37
C LEU A 70 -3.12 -21.33 9.41
N VAL A 71 -2.74 -20.63 8.34
CA VAL A 71 -1.42 -20.00 8.21
C VAL A 71 -1.31 -18.65 8.94
N LEU A 72 -2.42 -18.14 9.46
CA LEU A 72 -2.46 -16.91 10.25
C LEU A 72 -3.48 -17.08 11.38
N SER A 73 -3.14 -16.60 12.59
CA SER A 73 -4.07 -16.58 13.72
C SER A 73 -5.07 -15.42 13.59
N LEU A 74 -6.22 -15.51 14.28
CA LEU A 74 -7.21 -14.43 14.33
C LEU A 74 -6.59 -13.11 14.83
N LEU A 75 -5.77 -13.20 15.88
CA LEU A 75 -5.02 -12.06 16.41
C LEU A 75 -4.04 -11.50 15.36
N GLY A 76 -3.32 -12.37 14.63
CA GLY A 76 -2.45 -11.97 13.53
C GLY A 76 -3.22 -11.25 12.40
N MET A 77 -4.43 -11.70 12.08
CA MET A 77 -5.30 -11.01 11.11
C MET A 77 -5.66 -9.60 11.58
N SER A 78 -6.03 -9.45 12.85
CA SER A 78 -6.35 -8.14 13.45
C SER A 78 -5.14 -7.21 13.42
N LEU A 79 -3.97 -7.69 13.84
CA LEU A 79 -2.72 -6.92 13.80
C LEU A 79 -2.35 -6.49 12.37
N LEU A 80 -2.52 -7.37 11.37
CA LEU A 80 -2.27 -7.06 9.97
C LEU A 80 -3.20 -5.97 9.45
N VAL A 81 -4.48 -6.00 9.84
CA VAL A 81 -5.46 -4.96 9.48
C VAL A 81 -5.03 -3.62 10.07
N PHE A 82 -4.76 -3.57 11.37
CA PHE A 82 -4.30 -2.35 12.04
C PHE A 82 -3.04 -1.77 11.41
N ALA A 83 -1.99 -2.58 11.23
CA ALA A 83 -0.74 -2.14 10.64
C ALA A 83 -0.94 -1.48 9.27
N ASN A 84 -1.80 -2.10 8.43
CA ASN A 84 -2.05 -1.59 7.09
C ASN A 84 -2.94 -0.36 7.06
N ASP A 85 -3.91 -0.25 7.95
CA ASP A 85 -4.86 0.86 7.92
C ASP A 85 -4.20 2.16 8.38
N PHE A 86 -3.39 2.13 9.44
CA PHE A 86 -2.60 3.28 9.87
C PHE A 86 -1.73 3.85 8.76
N ILE A 87 -1.05 2.99 8.01
CA ILE A 87 -0.15 3.44 6.94
C ILE A 87 -0.92 3.92 5.71
N THR A 88 -2.01 3.25 5.35
CA THR A 88 -2.82 3.73 4.23
C THR A 88 -3.49 5.07 4.50
N MET A 89 -3.71 5.45 5.77
CA MET A 89 -4.14 6.80 6.14
C MET A 89 -3.08 7.85 5.82
N SER A 90 -1.79 7.56 6.02
CA SER A 90 -0.71 8.50 5.71
C SER A 90 -0.50 8.74 4.20
N LEU A 91 -1.12 7.93 3.31
CA LEU A 91 -1.17 8.24 1.88
C LEU A 91 -1.97 9.51 1.56
N ALA A 92 -2.89 9.94 2.45
CA ALA A 92 -3.68 11.15 2.25
C ALA A 92 -2.81 12.43 2.21
N THR A 93 -1.68 12.42 2.90
CA THR A 93 -0.73 13.53 2.99
C THR A 93 0.55 13.28 2.19
N ASP A 94 0.60 12.19 1.40
CA ASP A 94 1.78 11.84 0.63
C ASP A 94 2.13 12.88 -0.44
N ASN A 95 3.43 13.03 -0.70
CA ASN A 95 3.97 13.94 -1.69
C ASN A 95 3.86 13.32 -3.10
N VAL A 96 2.80 13.63 -3.80
CA VAL A 96 2.54 13.17 -5.18
C VAL A 96 2.56 14.33 -6.15
N LYS A 97 2.98 14.06 -7.40
CA LYS A 97 2.95 15.05 -8.48
C LYS A 97 1.59 14.99 -9.18
N HIS A 98 1.06 16.17 -9.53
CA HIS A 98 -0.15 16.25 -10.35
C HIS A 98 0.15 15.79 -11.78
N THR A 99 -0.84 15.22 -12.45
CA THR A 99 -0.77 14.80 -13.85
C THR A 99 -1.02 15.98 -14.79
N SER A 100 -0.38 16.00 -15.95
CA SER A 100 -0.62 17.02 -16.98
C SER A 100 -2.00 16.87 -17.62
N ASN A 101 -2.48 15.63 -17.77
CA ASN A 101 -3.77 15.31 -18.37
C ASN A 101 -4.85 15.05 -17.31
N PRO A 102 -6.14 15.21 -17.66
CA PRO A 102 -7.24 14.81 -16.79
C PRO A 102 -7.16 13.33 -16.45
N ASN A 103 -7.41 13.01 -15.18
CA ASN A 103 -7.45 11.65 -14.70
C ASN A 103 -8.83 11.02 -14.95
N THR A 104 -8.86 9.76 -15.31
CA THR A 104 -10.10 8.98 -15.48
C THR A 104 -10.03 7.70 -14.68
N TRP A 105 -11.15 7.28 -14.09
CA TRP A 105 -11.27 6.00 -13.44
C TRP A 105 -11.47 4.89 -14.47
N ASN A 106 -10.47 4.05 -14.65
CA ASN A 106 -10.62 2.80 -15.39
C ASN A 106 -10.57 1.63 -14.40
N VAL A 107 -11.73 1.30 -13.83
CA VAL A 107 -11.86 0.25 -12.80
C VAL A 107 -11.26 -1.08 -13.28
N LYS A 108 -11.52 -1.48 -14.53
CA LYS A 108 -10.99 -2.72 -15.10
C LYS A 108 -9.45 -2.76 -15.07
N ASN A 109 -8.80 -1.69 -15.49
CA ASN A 109 -7.34 -1.61 -15.54
C ASN A 109 -6.73 -1.57 -14.13
N ILE A 110 -7.38 -0.86 -13.21
CA ILE A 110 -6.99 -0.79 -11.79
C ILE A 110 -7.05 -2.20 -11.18
N THR A 111 -8.17 -2.89 -11.32
CA THR A 111 -8.35 -4.25 -10.77
C THR A 111 -7.39 -5.27 -11.40
N LEU A 112 -7.13 -5.20 -12.71
CA LEU A 112 -6.15 -6.09 -13.36
C LEU A 112 -4.72 -5.84 -12.86
N ALA A 113 -4.32 -4.57 -12.66
CA ALA A 113 -3.02 -4.23 -12.09
C ALA A 113 -2.91 -4.73 -10.64
N SER A 114 -3.95 -4.50 -9.83
CA SER A 114 -4.03 -4.96 -8.43
C SER A 114 -4.00 -6.49 -8.33
N LEU A 115 -4.68 -7.19 -9.25
CA LEU A 115 -4.67 -8.66 -9.32
C LEU A 115 -3.26 -9.18 -9.62
N ALA A 116 -2.58 -8.61 -10.59
CA ALA A 116 -1.21 -9.02 -10.92
C ALA A 116 -0.26 -8.80 -9.73
N LEU A 117 -0.34 -7.63 -9.06
CA LEU A 117 0.46 -7.36 -7.86
C LEU A 117 0.08 -8.27 -6.68
N GLY A 118 -1.21 -8.61 -6.54
CA GLY A 118 -1.69 -9.55 -5.53
C GLY A 118 -1.15 -10.97 -5.74
N ILE A 119 -1.10 -11.46 -6.98
CA ILE A 119 -0.49 -12.75 -7.32
C ILE A 119 1.00 -12.76 -6.97
N LEU A 120 1.72 -11.68 -7.28
CA LEU A 120 3.14 -11.56 -6.92
C LEU A 120 3.35 -11.56 -5.39
N LEU A 121 2.46 -10.93 -4.62
CA LEU A 121 2.46 -11.00 -3.16
C LEU A 121 2.21 -12.40 -2.62
N ILE A 122 1.30 -13.16 -3.25
CA ILE A 122 1.06 -14.57 -2.89
C ILE A 122 2.34 -15.38 -3.12
N LEU A 123 2.95 -15.26 -4.29
CA LEU A 123 4.20 -15.97 -4.63
C LEU A 123 5.33 -15.63 -3.64
N GLU A 124 5.52 -14.35 -3.34
CA GLU A 124 6.49 -13.90 -2.32
C GLU A 124 6.27 -14.61 -0.99
N THR A 125 5.03 -14.55 -0.47
CA THR A 125 4.71 -15.14 0.83
C THR A 125 4.90 -16.66 0.83
N LEU A 126 4.53 -17.35 -0.25
CA LEU A 126 4.75 -18.78 -0.39
C LEU A 126 6.25 -19.16 -0.41
N VAL A 127 7.07 -18.35 -1.07
CA VAL A 127 8.54 -18.54 -1.06
C VAL A 127 9.10 -18.34 0.36
N VAL A 128 8.66 -17.29 1.07
CA VAL A 128 9.08 -17.07 2.46
C VAL A 128 8.63 -18.21 3.39
N MET A 129 7.40 -18.71 3.21
CA MET A 129 6.91 -19.90 3.94
C MET A 129 7.74 -21.14 3.63
N PHE A 130 8.10 -21.36 2.36
CA PHE A 130 8.94 -22.47 1.94
C PHE A 130 10.33 -22.40 2.58
N ILE A 131 10.97 -21.23 2.54
CA ILE A 131 12.27 -20.97 3.18
C ILE A 131 12.15 -21.20 4.70
N GLY A 132 11.10 -20.65 5.33
CA GLY A 132 10.84 -20.81 6.75
C GLY A 132 10.74 -22.29 7.17
N LYS A 133 9.99 -23.08 6.39
CA LYS A 133 9.77 -24.49 6.69
C LYS A 133 11.02 -25.35 6.44
N HIS A 134 11.72 -25.17 5.32
CA HIS A 134 12.80 -26.07 4.88
C HIS A 134 14.18 -25.68 5.42
N TYR A 135 14.49 -24.38 5.49
CA TYR A 135 15.82 -23.91 5.95
C TYR A 135 15.85 -23.55 7.43
N PHE A 136 14.77 -22.98 7.97
CA PHE A 136 14.73 -22.57 9.38
C PHE A 136 14.00 -23.58 10.27
N HIS A 137 13.44 -24.64 9.69
CA HIS A 137 12.66 -25.66 10.39
C HIS A 137 11.54 -25.07 11.26
N ILE A 138 10.97 -23.94 10.80
CA ILE A 138 9.87 -23.25 11.47
C ILE A 138 8.62 -24.10 11.32
N THR A 139 8.05 -24.51 12.45
CA THR A 139 6.87 -25.37 12.49
C THR A 139 5.89 -24.92 13.58
N GLY A 140 4.69 -25.48 13.55
CA GLY A 140 3.71 -25.29 14.61
C GLY A 140 3.30 -23.84 14.83
N LYS A 141 3.54 -23.32 16.04
CA LYS A 141 3.08 -21.99 16.50
C LYS A 141 3.87 -20.82 15.90
N GLU A 142 5.07 -21.06 15.39
CA GLU A 142 5.95 -20.01 14.83
C GLU A 142 5.58 -19.64 13.39
N MET A 143 4.99 -20.56 12.62
CA MET A 143 4.64 -20.32 11.21
C MET A 143 3.65 -19.16 11.03
N PRO A 144 2.57 -19.03 11.81
CA PRO A 144 1.68 -17.88 11.72
C PRO A 144 2.37 -16.54 11.99
N THR A 145 3.36 -16.50 12.89
CA THR A 145 4.15 -15.30 13.16
C THR A 145 5.02 -14.95 11.96
N LEU A 146 5.67 -15.91 11.34
CA LEU A 146 6.48 -15.71 10.13
C LEU A 146 5.62 -15.12 8.99
N VAL A 147 4.44 -15.70 8.74
CA VAL A 147 3.51 -15.24 7.71
C VAL A 147 2.99 -13.84 8.02
N LEU A 148 2.64 -13.55 9.28
CA LEU A 148 2.21 -12.22 9.71
C LEU A 148 3.30 -11.18 9.43
N LEU A 149 4.52 -11.43 9.89
CA LEU A 149 5.64 -10.50 9.70
C LEU A 149 5.93 -10.25 8.22
N ASN A 150 5.94 -11.32 7.40
CA ASN A 150 6.13 -11.17 5.96
C ASN A 150 5.03 -10.30 5.33
N LEU A 151 3.76 -10.58 5.61
CA LEU A 151 2.63 -9.81 5.06
C LEU A 151 2.67 -8.34 5.50
N VAL A 152 3.05 -8.07 6.76
CA VAL A 152 3.22 -6.70 7.25
C VAL A 152 4.39 -6.03 6.52
N PHE A 153 5.58 -6.60 6.53
CA PHE A 153 6.77 -5.99 5.93
C PHE A 153 6.59 -5.77 4.42
N ALA A 154 6.11 -6.77 3.69
CA ALA A 154 5.81 -6.65 2.27
C ALA A 154 4.79 -5.54 2.00
N SER A 155 3.77 -5.37 2.83
CA SER A 155 2.79 -4.30 2.67
C SER A 155 3.38 -2.91 2.90
N GLN A 156 4.31 -2.77 3.87
CA GLN A 156 5.01 -1.52 4.15
C GLN A 156 5.86 -1.07 2.96
N PHE A 157 6.67 -1.96 2.43
CA PHE A 157 7.52 -1.67 1.26
C PHE A 157 6.68 -1.46 -0.01
N ARG A 158 5.62 -2.25 -0.20
CA ARG A 158 4.74 -2.13 -1.36
C ARG A 158 4.06 -0.76 -1.44
N ILE A 159 3.60 -0.20 -0.32
CA ILE A 159 3.01 1.14 -0.29
C ILE A 159 3.99 2.17 -0.85
N LEU A 160 5.26 2.11 -0.44
CA LEU A 160 6.32 3.02 -0.92
C LEU A 160 6.56 2.88 -2.42
N ILE A 161 6.37 1.69 -2.98
CA ILE A 161 6.59 1.42 -4.41
C ILE A 161 5.36 1.78 -5.24
N VAL A 162 4.16 1.38 -4.80
CA VAL A 162 2.91 1.56 -5.56
C VAL A 162 2.44 3.02 -5.57
N ARG A 163 2.85 3.85 -4.59
CA ARG A 163 2.53 5.27 -4.57
C ARG A 163 3.02 6.03 -5.81
N GLU A 164 4.16 5.61 -6.36
CA GLU A 164 4.78 6.23 -7.52
C GLU A 164 4.42 5.46 -8.81
N ARG A 165 3.95 6.16 -9.83
CA ARG A 165 3.57 5.57 -11.11
C ARG A 165 4.77 5.17 -11.95
N GLN A 166 5.85 5.93 -11.84
CA GLN A 166 7.12 5.62 -12.45
C GLN A 166 7.94 4.67 -11.56
N ARG A 167 9.24 4.79 -11.57
CA ARG A 167 10.13 4.08 -10.66
C ARG A 167 9.99 4.63 -9.24
N PHE A 168 10.07 3.77 -8.22
CA PHE A 168 9.85 4.16 -6.82
C PHE A 168 10.75 5.31 -6.34
N TRP A 169 11.93 5.50 -6.95
CA TRP A 169 12.86 6.59 -6.64
C TRP A 169 12.57 7.92 -7.36
N SER A 170 11.56 7.98 -8.23
CA SER A 170 11.23 9.20 -9.02
C SER A 170 10.67 10.33 -8.18
N SER A 171 10.15 10.05 -6.99
CA SER A 171 9.70 11.06 -6.03
C SER A 171 9.93 10.59 -4.59
N LEU A 172 10.24 11.54 -3.70
CA LEU A 172 10.40 11.25 -2.29
C LEU A 172 9.03 11.10 -1.61
N PRO A 173 8.84 10.06 -0.78
CA PRO A 173 7.63 9.90 0.03
C PRO A 173 7.43 11.06 1.00
N GLY A 174 6.18 11.32 1.37
CA GLY A 174 5.85 12.27 2.43
C GLY A 174 6.44 11.85 3.78
N ARG A 175 6.76 12.83 4.62
CA ARG A 175 7.37 12.57 5.95
C ARG A 175 6.47 11.67 6.82
N GLU A 176 5.17 11.89 6.80
CA GLU A 176 4.20 11.11 7.57
C GLU A 176 4.14 9.66 7.11
N LEU A 177 4.21 9.43 5.78
CA LEU A 177 4.27 8.09 5.22
C LEU A 177 5.57 7.36 5.63
N LEU A 178 6.72 8.04 5.60
CA LEU A 178 7.99 7.46 6.04
C LEU A 178 7.99 7.12 7.53
N LEU A 179 7.52 8.05 8.37
CA LEU A 179 7.46 7.85 9.82
C LEU A 179 6.52 6.70 10.19
N SER A 180 5.33 6.63 9.59
CA SER A 180 4.38 5.55 9.84
C SER A 180 4.90 4.20 9.36
N THR A 181 5.53 4.15 8.18
CA THR A 181 6.16 2.93 7.65
C THR A 181 7.28 2.45 8.57
N PHE A 182 8.23 3.35 8.92
CA PHE A 182 9.34 2.99 9.79
C PHE A 182 8.87 2.59 11.19
N GLY A 183 7.92 3.33 11.76
CA GLY A 183 7.32 3.00 13.05
C GLY A 183 6.67 1.62 13.07
N ALA A 184 5.93 1.28 12.02
CA ALA A 184 5.32 -0.05 11.89
C ALA A 184 6.39 -1.15 11.74
N LEU A 185 7.43 -0.94 10.91
CA LEU A 185 8.52 -1.92 10.76
C LEU A 185 9.19 -2.18 12.13
N VAL A 186 9.57 -1.13 12.85
CA VAL A 186 10.18 -1.27 14.19
C VAL A 186 9.25 -1.98 15.15
N LEU A 187 7.98 -1.57 15.23
CA LEU A 187 6.99 -2.19 16.10
C LEU A 187 6.86 -3.69 15.84
N PHE A 188 6.73 -4.11 14.58
CA PHE A 188 6.56 -5.52 14.25
C PHE A 188 7.85 -6.34 14.39
N VAL A 189 9.03 -5.73 14.21
CA VAL A 189 10.30 -6.36 14.58
C VAL A 189 10.35 -6.64 16.08
N LEU A 190 9.96 -5.69 16.92
CA LEU A 190 9.91 -5.86 18.37
C LEU A 190 8.87 -6.92 18.78
N LEU A 191 7.64 -6.83 18.27
CA LEU A 191 6.58 -7.80 18.54
C LEU A 191 6.99 -9.24 18.16
N GLY A 192 7.59 -9.39 16.97
CA GLY A 192 8.04 -10.69 16.48
C GLY A 192 9.21 -11.28 17.28
N THR A 193 10.08 -10.42 17.81
CA THR A 193 11.27 -10.86 18.55
C THR A 193 10.95 -11.15 20.02
N TYR A 194 10.25 -10.24 20.70
CA TYR A 194 9.97 -10.39 22.14
C TYR A 194 8.77 -11.30 22.44
N GLY A 195 7.89 -11.53 21.48
CA GLY A 195 6.79 -12.47 21.66
C GLY A 195 5.70 -12.00 22.63
N TRP A 196 5.50 -10.72 22.83
CA TRP A 196 4.54 -10.17 23.81
C TRP A 196 3.08 -10.56 23.53
N ILE A 197 2.71 -10.62 22.26
CA ILE A 197 1.33 -10.82 21.81
C ILE A 197 1.24 -12.02 20.85
N ILE A 198 2.30 -12.26 20.10
CA ILE A 198 2.43 -13.33 19.10
C ILE A 198 3.61 -14.25 19.47
N PRO A 199 3.61 -15.54 19.05
CA PRO A 199 4.78 -16.40 19.28
C PRO A 199 6.07 -15.77 18.78
N ALA A 200 7.10 -15.73 19.64
CA ALA A 200 8.39 -15.12 19.32
C ALA A 200 9.15 -15.91 18.24
N LEU A 201 9.82 -15.17 17.37
CA LEU A 201 10.85 -15.66 16.47
C LEU A 201 12.21 -15.12 16.90
N SER A 202 13.30 -15.85 16.65
CA SER A 202 14.62 -15.29 16.90
C SER A 202 14.86 -14.03 16.10
N PHE A 203 15.56 -13.06 16.66
CA PHE A 203 15.85 -11.78 16.02
C PHE A 203 16.42 -11.93 14.61
N TYR A 204 17.34 -12.90 14.43
CA TYR A 204 17.93 -13.20 13.12
C TYR A 204 16.86 -13.63 12.09
N ARG A 205 15.89 -14.47 12.47
CA ARG A 205 14.79 -14.90 11.58
C ARG A 205 13.88 -13.73 11.22
N VAL A 206 13.59 -12.85 12.17
CA VAL A 206 12.78 -11.63 11.92
C VAL A 206 13.49 -10.70 10.92
N LEU A 207 14.79 -10.45 11.12
CA LEU A 207 15.57 -9.61 10.18
C LEU A 207 15.67 -10.24 8.79
N LEU A 208 15.76 -11.55 8.72
CA LEU A 208 15.81 -12.26 7.45
C LEU A 208 14.48 -12.13 6.68
N VAL A 209 13.34 -12.29 7.37
CA VAL A 209 12.02 -12.05 6.77
C VAL A 209 11.90 -10.60 6.29
N LEU A 210 12.34 -9.64 7.09
CA LEU A 210 12.38 -8.21 6.71
C LEU A 210 13.22 -8.00 5.44
N GLY A 211 14.42 -8.58 5.39
CA GLY A 211 15.33 -8.48 4.25
C GLY A 211 14.75 -9.12 2.98
N LEU A 212 14.16 -10.31 3.10
CA LEU A 212 13.50 -10.98 1.99
C LEU A 212 12.32 -10.16 1.47
N SER A 213 11.45 -9.68 2.35
CA SER A 213 10.32 -8.83 1.96
C SER A 213 10.78 -7.55 1.26
N ALA A 214 11.85 -6.91 1.74
CA ALA A 214 12.42 -5.74 1.10
C ALA A 214 12.95 -6.07 -0.31
N LEU A 215 13.73 -7.14 -0.47
CA LEU A 215 14.31 -7.56 -1.75
C LEU A 215 13.23 -7.92 -2.77
N PHE A 216 12.26 -8.74 -2.39
CA PHE A 216 11.14 -9.10 -3.26
C PHE A 216 10.35 -7.87 -3.69
N THR A 217 10.00 -7.01 -2.73
CA THR A 217 9.17 -5.83 -3.03
C THR A 217 9.93 -4.81 -3.88
N LEU A 218 11.24 -4.60 -3.65
CA LEU A 218 12.06 -3.78 -4.55
C LEU A 218 12.12 -4.39 -5.96
N GLY A 219 12.20 -5.71 -6.08
CA GLY A 219 12.11 -6.41 -7.35
C GLY A 219 10.76 -6.20 -8.05
N LEU A 220 9.67 -6.03 -7.30
CA LEU A 220 8.33 -5.77 -7.83
C LEU A 220 8.20 -4.41 -8.55
N ASP A 221 9.12 -3.47 -8.35
CA ASP A 221 9.10 -2.17 -9.05
C ASP A 221 9.20 -2.34 -10.58
N PHE A 222 9.92 -3.37 -11.04
CA PHE A 222 10.08 -3.64 -12.47
C PHE A 222 8.77 -4.10 -13.12
N PRO A 223 8.12 -5.18 -12.66
CA PRO A 223 6.83 -5.59 -13.22
C PRO A 223 5.74 -4.54 -12.97
N LYS A 224 5.72 -3.86 -11.81
CA LYS A 224 4.78 -2.77 -11.53
C LYS A 224 4.84 -1.68 -12.59
N TYR A 225 6.04 -1.17 -12.91
CA TYR A 225 6.22 -0.13 -13.91
C TYR A 225 5.67 -0.56 -15.28
N SER A 226 5.98 -1.80 -15.69
CA SER A 226 5.47 -2.37 -16.95
C SER A 226 3.96 -2.50 -16.97
N LEU A 227 3.36 -2.96 -15.86
CA LEU A 227 1.91 -3.09 -15.69
C LEU A 227 1.22 -1.72 -15.74
N PHE A 228 1.72 -0.75 -14.98
CA PHE A 228 1.12 0.60 -14.93
C PHE A 228 1.18 1.28 -16.30
N LYS A 229 2.31 1.17 -17.00
CA LYS A 229 2.44 1.67 -18.38
C LYS A 229 1.48 0.98 -19.34
N LYS A 230 1.31 -0.35 -19.25
CA LYS A 230 0.40 -1.13 -20.09
C LYS A 230 -1.06 -0.79 -19.86
N PHE A 231 -1.44 -0.53 -18.60
CA PHE A 231 -2.83 -0.25 -18.22
C PHE A 231 -3.17 1.25 -18.20
N GLY A 232 -2.20 2.13 -18.47
CA GLY A 232 -2.41 3.59 -18.50
C GLY A 232 -2.73 4.18 -17.11
N LEU A 233 -2.05 3.69 -16.07
CA LEU A 233 -2.22 4.09 -14.66
C LEU A 233 -1.14 5.08 -14.24
#